data_76cecb8aaf9a9b2af0cef7177e7b8151
#
_entry.id   76cecb8aaf9a9b2af0cef7177e7b8151
#
_cell.length_a   1.000
_cell.length_b   1.000
_cell.length_c   1.000
_cell.angle_alpha   90.00
_cell.angle_beta   90.00
_cell.angle_gamma   90.00
#
_symmetry.space_group_name_H-M   'P 1'
#
loop_
_entity.id
_entity.type
_entity.pdbx_description
1 polymer ?
#
loop_
_entity_poly.entity_id
_entity_poly.type
_entity_poly.pdbx_seq_one_letter_code
_entity_poly.pdbx_strand_id
1 'polypeptide(L)'
;AENVQAMRDGAKDLLQAASDDPKNAAAADAARVARALVTLADGPTAKREVMNEALVPGLETTLTQLRSALQAAPVTLGSMPPELVADWVAKDGRARIEVFPKEATGGDASNRLNAAEDDQLRRFIAAVRTVAPDASGTPISIQESATTIVHAFIEAGVLALIAIAVLLVLVLRRTRDVLITLASLLLGGLVTLGLCVVLGIPLNYANIIALPLLFGIGVAFNIYFVIAWRNGVHDLLQTSIARAVVFSALTTATAFGSLWLSSHPGTASMGKLLALSLACTLAAALLVLPALLGPPERKPA
;
A
#
# COMPACT_ATOMS: atom_id res chain seq x y z
N ALA A 1 -27.47 10.72 53.95
CA ALA A 1 -26.64 10.13 55.02
C ALA A 1 -26.04 8.80 54.55
N GLU A 2 -26.83 7.93 53.96
CA GLU A 2 -26.42 6.55 53.56
C GLU A 2 -25.29 6.58 52.50
N ASN A 3 -25.39 7.42 51.45
CA ASN A 3 -24.35 7.54 50.41
C ASN A 3 -23.01 8.08 50.93
N VAL A 4 -23.02 8.93 51.97
CA VAL A 4 -21.79 9.45 52.58
C VAL A 4 -21.11 8.38 53.37
N GLN A 5 -21.87 7.52 54.07
CA GLN A 5 -21.30 6.39 54.81
C GLN A 5 -20.70 5.37 53.82
N ALA A 6 -21.42 5.03 52.76
CA ALA A 6 -20.89 4.13 51.70
C ALA A 6 -19.59 4.62 51.06
N MET A 7 -19.44 5.93 50.83
CA MET A 7 -18.18 6.53 50.34
C MET A 7 -17.03 6.34 51.31
N ARG A 8 -17.29 6.49 52.64
CA ARG A 8 -16.26 6.30 53.68
C ARG A 8 -15.87 4.84 53.83
N ASP A 9 -16.83 3.94 53.76
CA ASP A 9 -16.58 2.51 53.85
C ASP A 9 -15.80 2.01 52.62
N GLY A 10 -16.19 2.41 51.42
CA GLY A 10 -15.45 2.10 50.21
C GLY A 10 -14.04 2.71 50.17
N ALA A 11 -13.84 3.91 50.72
CA ALA A 11 -12.51 4.50 50.85
C ALA A 11 -11.63 3.70 51.82
N LYS A 12 -12.18 3.20 52.90
CA LYS A 12 -11.49 2.35 53.87
C LYS A 12 -11.07 1.03 53.24
N ASP A 13 -11.97 0.37 52.53
CA ASP A 13 -11.69 -0.89 51.83
C ASP A 13 -10.59 -0.73 50.78
N LEU A 14 -10.61 0.35 50.01
CA LEU A 14 -9.57 0.67 49.03
C LEU A 14 -8.20 0.94 49.67
N LEU A 15 -8.17 1.63 50.82
CA LEU A 15 -6.92 1.86 51.54
C LEU A 15 -6.38 0.56 52.14
N GLN A 16 -7.24 -0.31 52.64
CA GLN A 16 -6.85 -1.60 53.13
C GLN A 16 -6.28 -2.49 52.01
N ALA A 17 -6.99 -2.59 50.87
CA ALA A 17 -6.50 -3.35 49.72
C ALA A 17 -5.16 -2.81 49.16
N ALA A 18 -4.96 -1.49 49.18
CA ALA A 18 -3.68 -0.87 48.77
C ALA A 18 -2.55 -1.14 49.79
N SER A 19 -2.86 -1.33 51.08
CA SER A 19 -1.88 -1.65 52.10
C SER A 19 -1.53 -3.14 52.17
N ASP A 20 -2.46 -4.01 51.79
CA ASP A 20 -2.26 -5.47 51.78
C ASP A 20 -1.34 -5.92 50.62
N ASP A 21 -1.33 -5.20 49.51
CA ASP A 21 -0.42 -5.45 48.38
C ASP A 21 0.22 -4.16 47.85
N PRO A 22 1.22 -3.59 48.56
CA PRO A 22 1.85 -2.32 48.17
C PRO A 22 2.66 -2.38 46.90
N LYS A 23 2.99 -3.57 46.38
CA LYS A 23 3.76 -3.77 45.14
C LYS A 23 2.85 -3.84 43.90
N ASN A 24 1.54 -3.89 44.10
CA ASN A 24 0.59 -3.84 42.98
C ASN A 24 0.62 -2.47 42.32
N ALA A 25 0.72 -2.46 40.99
CA ALA A 25 0.72 -1.22 40.22
C ALA A 25 -0.53 -0.33 40.48
N ALA A 26 -1.66 -0.94 40.84
CA ALA A 26 -2.92 -0.28 41.16
C ALA A 26 -3.00 0.28 42.57
N ALA A 27 -2.08 -0.04 43.48
CA ALA A 27 -2.15 0.37 44.89
C ALA A 27 -2.10 1.89 45.08
N ALA A 28 -1.24 2.56 44.30
CA ALA A 28 -1.15 4.02 44.31
C ALA A 28 -2.44 4.70 43.81
N ASP A 29 -3.09 4.12 42.79
CA ASP A 29 -4.34 4.61 42.26
C ASP A 29 -5.52 4.34 43.20
N ALA A 30 -5.56 3.18 43.85
CA ALA A 30 -6.56 2.87 44.85
C ALA A 30 -6.46 3.85 46.04
N ALA A 31 -5.25 4.14 46.52
CA ALA A 31 -5.04 5.16 47.54
C ALA A 31 -5.44 6.57 47.13
N ARG A 32 -5.29 6.93 45.83
CA ARG A 32 -5.74 8.22 45.26
C ARG A 32 -7.26 8.31 45.26
N VAL A 33 -7.93 7.25 44.78
CA VAL A 33 -9.40 7.18 44.74
C VAL A 33 -9.97 7.23 46.13
N ALA A 34 -9.40 6.49 47.09
CA ALA A 34 -9.82 6.51 48.48
C ALA A 34 -9.78 7.91 49.10
N ARG A 35 -8.69 8.66 48.87
CA ARG A 35 -8.58 10.07 49.36
C ARG A 35 -9.62 10.98 48.71
N ALA A 36 -9.90 10.80 47.39
CA ALA A 36 -10.92 11.54 46.68
C ALA A 36 -12.33 11.26 47.29
N LEU A 37 -12.64 9.99 47.59
CA LEU A 37 -13.90 9.60 48.21
C LEU A 37 -14.08 10.22 49.59
N VAL A 38 -13.04 10.23 50.44
CA VAL A 38 -13.09 10.91 51.77
C VAL A 38 -13.33 12.42 51.56
N THR A 39 -12.60 13.06 50.66
CA THR A 39 -12.75 14.48 50.38
C THR A 39 -14.17 14.84 49.90
N LEU A 40 -14.79 13.96 49.12
CA LEU A 40 -16.19 14.10 48.69
C LEU A 40 -17.19 13.84 49.82
N ALA A 41 -16.93 12.84 50.65
CA ALA A 41 -17.78 12.52 51.79
C ALA A 41 -17.83 13.67 52.81
N ASP A 42 -16.70 14.32 53.02
CA ASP A 42 -16.58 15.44 54.00
C ASP A 42 -16.90 16.83 53.36
N GLY A 43 -17.04 16.86 52.03
CA GLY A 43 -17.29 18.10 51.29
C GLY A 43 -18.77 18.50 51.22
N PRO A 44 -19.02 19.70 50.64
CA PRO A 44 -20.42 20.17 50.46
C PRO A 44 -21.25 19.27 49.55
N THR A 45 -22.55 19.23 49.78
CA THR A 45 -23.52 18.41 48.99
C THR A 45 -23.46 18.71 47.50
N ALA A 46 -23.29 19.98 47.13
CA ALA A 46 -23.20 20.41 45.73
C ALA A 46 -22.05 19.73 44.94
N LYS A 47 -20.91 19.44 45.58
CA LYS A 47 -19.81 18.70 44.93
C LYS A 47 -20.15 17.25 44.65
N ARG A 48 -20.93 16.63 45.57
CA ARG A 48 -21.43 15.25 45.40
C ARG A 48 -22.47 15.15 44.28
N GLU A 49 -23.33 16.18 44.13
CA GLU A 49 -24.31 16.26 43.05
C GLU A 49 -23.61 16.36 41.67
N VAL A 50 -22.64 17.25 41.53
CA VAL A 50 -21.84 17.38 40.29
C VAL A 50 -21.15 16.06 39.93
N MET A 51 -20.57 15.37 40.93
CA MET A 51 -19.91 14.10 40.72
C MET A 51 -20.91 12.99 40.32
N ASN A 52 -22.09 12.98 40.93
CA ASN A 52 -23.15 12.05 40.60
C ASN A 52 -23.66 12.27 39.18
N GLU A 53 -23.89 13.50 38.76
CA GLU A 53 -24.26 13.84 37.35
C GLU A 53 -23.18 13.46 36.35
N ALA A 54 -21.90 13.56 36.72
CA ALA A 54 -20.79 13.24 35.82
C ALA A 54 -20.55 11.71 35.65
N LEU A 55 -20.77 10.91 36.66
CA LEU A 55 -20.40 9.49 36.69
C LEU A 55 -21.56 8.52 36.59
N VAL A 56 -22.67 8.80 37.28
CA VAL A 56 -23.79 7.84 37.41
C VAL A 56 -24.53 7.61 36.10
N PRO A 57 -24.88 8.62 35.29
CA PRO A 57 -25.61 8.42 34.02
C PRO A 57 -24.84 7.52 33.04
N GLY A 58 -23.52 7.68 32.96
CA GLY A 58 -22.66 6.82 32.13
C GLY A 58 -22.68 5.35 32.60
N LEU A 59 -22.59 5.13 33.91
CA LEU A 59 -22.67 3.81 34.51
C LEU A 59 -24.06 3.17 34.31
N GLU A 60 -25.12 3.91 34.53
CA GLU A 60 -26.52 3.43 34.33
C GLU A 60 -26.73 3.04 32.88
N THR A 61 -26.24 3.84 31.92
CA THR A 61 -26.34 3.51 30.49
C THR A 61 -25.58 2.21 30.19
N THR A 62 -24.35 2.07 30.70
CA THR A 62 -23.54 0.86 30.49
C THR A 62 -24.19 -0.38 31.13
N LEU A 63 -24.72 -0.26 32.35
CA LEU A 63 -25.41 -1.36 33.02
C LEU A 63 -26.72 -1.74 32.31
N THR A 64 -27.44 -0.77 31.77
CA THR A 64 -28.65 -1.03 30.97
C THR A 64 -28.32 -1.75 29.67
N GLN A 65 -27.28 -1.31 28.97
CA GLN A 65 -26.78 -2.00 27.79
C GLN A 65 -26.32 -3.42 28.10
N LEU A 66 -25.58 -3.61 29.20
CA LEU A 66 -25.14 -4.94 29.62
C LEU A 66 -26.33 -5.84 29.98
N ARG A 67 -27.33 -5.32 30.68
CA ARG A 67 -28.55 -6.08 30.97
C ARG A 67 -29.30 -6.49 29.70
N SER A 68 -29.44 -5.59 28.73
CA SER A 68 -30.09 -5.91 27.48
C SER A 68 -29.29 -6.95 26.68
N ALA A 69 -27.97 -6.87 26.68
CA ALA A 69 -27.10 -7.84 26.02
C ALA A 69 -27.14 -9.23 26.68
N LEU A 70 -27.35 -9.30 28.00
CA LEU A 70 -27.49 -10.56 28.73
C LEU A 70 -28.88 -11.18 28.65
N GLN A 71 -29.88 -10.41 28.22
CA GLN A 71 -31.24 -10.93 27.96
C GLN A 71 -31.29 -11.50 26.55
N ALA A 72 -30.72 -12.71 26.37
CA ALA A 72 -30.79 -13.41 25.09
C ALA A 72 -32.22 -13.70 24.71
N ALA A 73 -32.76 -12.98 23.74
CA ALA A 73 -34.03 -13.32 23.07
C ALA A 73 -33.69 -14.13 21.79
N PRO A 74 -34.52 -15.11 21.41
CA PRO A 74 -34.33 -15.81 20.15
C PRO A 74 -34.44 -14.83 19.00
N VAL A 75 -33.37 -14.71 18.22
CA VAL A 75 -33.33 -13.85 17.04
C VAL A 75 -34.00 -14.57 15.88
N THR A 76 -35.04 -13.97 15.34
CA THR A 76 -35.75 -14.46 14.15
C THR A 76 -35.66 -13.43 13.03
N LEU A 77 -35.87 -13.84 11.78
CA LEU A 77 -35.92 -12.91 10.64
C LEU A 77 -36.89 -11.74 10.85
N GLY A 78 -38.03 -12.00 11.55
CA GLY A 78 -39.04 -10.98 11.86
C GLY A 78 -38.64 -10.01 12.98
N SER A 79 -37.65 -10.36 13.83
CA SER A 79 -37.16 -9.49 14.90
C SER A 79 -35.92 -8.67 14.50
N MET A 80 -35.37 -8.92 13.30
CA MET A 80 -34.24 -8.15 12.79
C MET A 80 -34.69 -6.85 12.11
N PRO A 81 -33.89 -5.77 12.19
CA PRO A 81 -34.13 -4.55 11.43
C PRO A 81 -34.27 -4.85 9.94
N PRO A 82 -35.25 -4.23 9.23
CA PRO A 82 -35.46 -4.49 7.80
C PRO A 82 -34.23 -4.24 6.93
N GLU A 83 -33.43 -3.25 7.29
CA GLU A 83 -32.18 -2.92 6.59
C GLU A 83 -31.19 -4.09 6.64
N LEU A 84 -31.05 -4.70 7.82
CA LEU A 84 -30.16 -5.85 8.00
C LEU A 84 -30.69 -7.07 7.23
N VAL A 85 -32.00 -7.30 7.24
CA VAL A 85 -32.61 -8.39 6.47
C VAL A 85 -32.39 -8.19 4.98
N ALA A 86 -32.50 -6.95 4.46
CA ALA A 86 -32.32 -6.63 3.06
C ALA A 86 -30.88 -6.89 2.55
N ASP A 87 -29.88 -6.84 3.42
CA ASP A 87 -28.49 -7.17 3.08
C ASP A 87 -28.25 -8.68 2.91
N TRP A 88 -29.10 -9.51 3.51
CA TRP A 88 -28.92 -10.96 3.54
C TRP A 88 -29.99 -11.74 2.78
N VAL A 89 -31.17 -11.15 2.59
CA VAL A 89 -32.29 -11.80 1.92
C VAL A 89 -32.83 -10.90 0.82
N ALA A 90 -32.76 -11.36 -0.42
CA ALA A 90 -33.31 -10.65 -1.56
C ALA A 90 -34.86 -10.60 -1.51
N LYS A 91 -35.45 -9.67 -2.26
CA LYS A 91 -36.92 -9.51 -2.31
C LYS A 91 -37.67 -10.76 -2.79
N ASP A 92 -37.01 -11.63 -3.53
CA ASP A 92 -37.52 -12.92 -4.03
C ASP A 92 -37.35 -14.08 -3.02
N GLY A 93 -36.84 -13.81 -1.82
CA GLY A 93 -36.63 -14.78 -0.74
C GLY A 93 -35.31 -15.55 -0.82
N ARG A 94 -34.43 -15.30 -1.82
CA ARG A 94 -33.12 -15.90 -1.88
C ARG A 94 -32.18 -15.33 -0.83
N ALA A 95 -31.47 -16.21 -0.10
CA ALA A 95 -30.50 -15.80 0.89
C ALA A 95 -29.13 -15.57 0.23
N ARG A 96 -28.40 -14.58 0.74
CA ARG A 96 -26.97 -14.38 0.43
C ARG A 96 -26.16 -15.52 1.02
N ILE A 97 -25.33 -16.15 0.20
CA ILE A 97 -24.39 -17.16 0.63
C ILE A 97 -22.98 -16.56 0.55
N GLU A 98 -22.26 -16.57 1.66
CA GLU A 98 -20.86 -16.19 1.69
C GLU A 98 -19.98 -17.41 1.79
N VAL A 99 -18.96 -17.48 0.93
CA VAL A 99 -17.98 -18.55 0.89
C VAL A 99 -16.60 -17.96 1.16
N PHE A 100 -15.88 -18.55 2.11
CA PHE A 100 -14.56 -18.07 2.50
C PHE A 100 -13.49 -19.08 2.04
N PRO A 101 -12.31 -18.61 1.60
CA PRO A 101 -11.19 -19.49 1.37
C PRO A 101 -10.77 -20.12 2.70
N LYS A 102 -10.34 -21.39 2.67
CA LYS A 102 -9.76 -22.01 3.85
C LYS A 102 -8.50 -21.25 4.22
N GLU A 103 -8.43 -20.75 5.46
CA GLU A 103 -7.24 -20.04 5.94
C GLU A 103 -5.99 -20.90 5.79
N ALA A 104 -4.95 -20.31 5.21
CA ALA A 104 -3.62 -20.91 5.24
C ALA A 104 -3.16 -20.88 6.71
N THR A 105 -3.09 -22.06 7.33
CA THR A 105 -2.69 -22.22 8.73
C THR A 105 -1.26 -21.66 8.91
N GLY A 106 -1.12 -20.47 9.53
CA GLY A 106 0.15 -19.96 10.03
C GLY A 106 0.81 -18.84 9.23
N GLY A 107 0.19 -17.70 9.08
CA GLY A 107 0.83 -16.52 8.48
C GLY A 107 0.41 -15.21 9.12
N ASP A 108 1.39 -14.47 9.63
CA ASP A 108 1.25 -13.08 10.09
C ASP A 108 0.65 -12.21 8.96
N ALA A 109 -0.51 -11.63 9.19
CA ALA A 109 -1.32 -10.92 8.20
C ALA A 109 -0.68 -9.62 7.65
N SER A 110 0.49 -9.22 8.15
CA SER A 110 1.07 -7.89 7.86
C SER A 110 2.08 -7.84 6.71
N ASN A 111 2.57 -8.96 6.16
CA ASN A 111 3.69 -8.89 5.20
C ASN A 111 3.75 -9.98 4.10
N ARG A 112 2.65 -10.62 3.71
CA ARG A 112 2.72 -11.71 2.72
C ARG A 112 1.66 -11.64 1.64
N LEU A 113 1.94 -10.84 0.63
CA LEU A 113 1.50 -11.17 -0.73
C LEU A 113 2.49 -12.21 -1.29
N ASN A 114 2.44 -13.43 -0.77
CA ASN A 114 3.25 -14.52 -1.28
C ASN A 114 2.58 -15.09 -2.53
N ALA A 115 3.36 -15.44 -3.55
CA ALA A 115 2.88 -16.05 -4.79
C ALA A 115 2.03 -17.32 -4.52
N ALA A 116 2.25 -18.02 -3.39
CA ALA A 116 1.45 -19.16 -2.97
C ALA A 116 0.02 -18.77 -2.51
N GLU A 117 -0.14 -17.64 -1.83
CA GLU A 117 -1.45 -17.13 -1.40
C GLU A 117 -2.25 -16.63 -2.60
N ASP A 118 -1.60 -15.95 -3.54
CA ASP A 118 -2.21 -15.53 -4.81
C ASP A 118 -2.71 -16.73 -5.62
N ASP A 119 -1.93 -17.82 -5.69
CA ASP A 119 -2.30 -19.03 -6.44
C ASP A 119 -3.45 -19.79 -5.74
N GLN A 120 -3.45 -19.80 -4.41
CA GLN A 120 -4.55 -20.36 -3.62
C GLN A 120 -5.84 -19.55 -3.81
N LEU A 121 -5.75 -18.22 -3.80
CA LEU A 121 -6.88 -17.33 -4.03
C LEU A 121 -7.45 -17.52 -5.45
N ARG A 122 -6.59 -17.62 -6.46
CA ARG A 122 -7.00 -17.91 -7.85
C ARG A 122 -7.74 -19.23 -7.98
N ARG A 123 -7.22 -20.29 -7.35
CA ARG A 123 -7.89 -21.62 -7.35
C ARG A 123 -9.23 -21.56 -6.64
N PHE A 124 -9.31 -20.86 -5.51
CA PHE A 124 -10.58 -20.66 -4.80
C PHE A 124 -11.61 -19.95 -5.68
N ILE A 125 -11.23 -18.82 -6.31
CA ILE A 125 -12.12 -18.07 -7.20
C ILE A 125 -12.56 -18.92 -8.39
N ALA A 126 -11.64 -19.68 -9.00
CA ALA A 126 -11.95 -20.58 -10.10
C ALA A 126 -12.97 -21.64 -9.66
N ALA A 127 -12.78 -22.26 -8.48
CA ALA A 127 -13.69 -23.25 -7.94
C ALA A 127 -15.08 -22.66 -7.64
N VAL A 128 -15.15 -21.47 -7.07
CA VAL A 128 -16.43 -20.79 -6.80
C VAL A 128 -17.18 -20.50 -8.11
N ARG A 129 -16.49 -19.99 -9.13
CA ARG A 129 -17.09 -19.66 -10.43
C ARG A 129 -17.59 -20.87 -11.23
N THR A 130 -17.06 -22.07 -10.98
CA THR A 130 -17.62 -23.29 -11.59
C THR A 130 -19.02 -23.60 -11.09
N VAL A 131 -19.35 -23.22 -9.85
CA VAL A 131 -20.66 -23.47 -9.21
C VAL A 131 -21.57 -22.24 -9.32
N ALA A 132 -21.01 -21.05 -9.17
CA ALA A 132 -21.72 -19.78 -9.21
C ALA A 132 -20.97 -18.77 -10.12
N PRO A 133 -21.25 -18.77 -11.44
CA PRO A 133 -20.55 -17.88 -12.39
C PRO A 133 -20.71 -16.39 -12.06
N ASP A 134 -21.85 -15.99 -11.49
CA ASP A 134 -22.17 -14.63 -11.12
C ASP A 134 -21.70 -14.26 -9.69
N ALA A 135 -20.91 -15.12 -9.05
CA ALA A 135 -20.37 -14.83 -7.74
C ALA A 135 -19.55 -13.53 -7.78
N SER A 136 -19.77 -12.66 -6.77
CA SER A 136 -19.08 -11.39 -6.60
C SER A 136 -18.52 -11.29 -5.18
N GLY A 137 -17.61 -10.37 -4.95
CA GLY A 137 -17.04 -10.12 -3.64
C GLY A 137 -15.61 -9.64 -3.71
N THR A 138 -15.09 -9.20 -2.59
CA THR A 138 -13.76 -8.57 -2.49
C THR A 138 -12.63 -9.41 -3.13
N PRO A 139 -12.53 -10.74 -2.90
CA PRO A 139 -11.46 -11.55 -3.53
C PRO A 139 -11.53 -11.52 -5.06
N ILE A 140 -12.73 -11.65 -5.62
CA ILE A 140 -12.95 -11.66 -7.08
C ILE A 140 -12.63 -10.27 -7.65
N SER A 141 -13.14 -9.21 -7.03
CA SER A 141 -12.89 -7.83 -7.47
C SER A 141 -11.42 -7.46 -7.44
N ILE A 142 -10.67 -7.89 -6.41
CA ILE A 142 -9.22 -7.67 -6.33
C ILE A 142 -8.52 -8.37 -7.49
N GLN A 143 -8.85 -9.63 -7.76
CA GLN A 143 -8.20 -10.40 -8.83
C GLN A 143 -8.54 -9.85 -10.22
N GLU A 144 -9.79 -9.47 -10.48
CA GLU A 144 -10.21 -8.89 -11.75
C GLU A 144 -9.56 -7.51 -11.98
N SER A 145 -9.52 -6.69 -10.93
CA SER A 145 -8.80 -5.42 -10.97
C SER A 145 -7.31 -5.63 -11.25
N ALA A 146 -6.70 -6.63 -10.62
CA ALA A 146 -5.33 -7.04 -10.85
C ALA A 146 -5.07 -7.35 -12.33
N THR A 147 -5.87 -8.22 -12.88
CA THR A 147 -5.75 -8.66 -14.29
C THR A 147 -5.95 -7.47 -15.24
N THR A 148 -6.99 -6.66 -15.00
CA THR A 148 -7.29 -5.47 -15.80
C THR A 148 -6.13 -4.47 -15.77
N ILE A 149 -5.57 -4.21 -14.59
CA ILE A 149 -4.44 -3.27 -14.43
C ILE A 149 -3.21 -3.80 -15.17
N VAL A 150 -2.86 -5.07 -15.03
CA VAL A 150 -1.70 -5.66 -15.73
C VAL A 150 -1.88 -5.57 -17.24
N HIS A 151 -3.05 -5.92 -17.77
CA HIS A 151 -3.35 -5.79 -19.19
C HIS A 151 -3.24 -4.33 -19.68
N ALA A 152 -3.82 -3.38 -18.96
CA ALA A 152 -3.74 -1.97 -19.29
C ALA A 152 -2.29 -1.45 -19.33
N PHE A 153 -1.42 -1.89 -18.41
CA PHE A 153 -0.01 -1.51 -18.41
C PHE A 153 0.80 -2.18 -19.51
N ILE A 154 0.49 -3.42 -19.88
CA ILE A 154 1.11 -4.09 -21.05
C ILE A 154 0.70 -3.33 -22.32
N GLU A 155 -0.57 -3.03 -22.50
CA GLU A 155 -1.08 -2.26 -23.64
C GLU A 155 -0.43 -0.87 -23.69
N ALA A 156 -0.40 -0.13 -22.59
CA ALA A 156 0.26 1.16 -22.48
C ALA A 156 1.77 1.07 -22.81
N GLY A 157 2.45 0.02 -22.34
CA GLY A 157 3.86 -0.23 -22.64
C GLY A 157 4.10 -0.48 -24.14
N VAL A 158 3.27 -1.29 -24.78
CA VAL A 158 3.34 -1.56 -26.21
C VAL A 158 3.05 -0.30 -27.03
N LEU A 159 2.00 0.44 -26.68
CA LEU A 159 1.66 1.72 -27.35
C LEU A 159 2.78 2.75 -27.17
N ALA A 160 3.37 2.84 -25.98
CA ALA A 160 4.52 3.70 -25.73
C ALA A 160 5.72 3.32 -26.61
N LEU A 161 6.05 2.03 -26.72
CA LEU A 161 7.13 1.55 -27.59
C LEU A 161 6.86 1.87 -29.07
N ILE A 162 5.62 1.70 -29.55
CA ILE A 162 5.24 2.05 -30.91
C ILE A 162 5.38 3.55 -31.14
N ALA A 163 4.86 4.37 -30.23
CA ALA A 163 4.97 5.83 -30.32
C ALA A 163 6.44 6.30 -30.31
N ILE A 164 7.26 5.71 -29.45
CA ILE A 164 8.70 5.94 -29.38
C ILE A 164 9.38 5.52 -30.68
N ALA A 165 9.05 4.37 -31.25
CA ALA A 165 9.61 3.91 -32.51
C ALA A 165 9.27 4.88 -33.66
N VAL A 166 8.01 5.35 -33.75
CA VAL A 166 7.58 6.35 -34.73
C VAL A 166 8.35 7.65 -34.53
N LEU A 167 8.45 8.14 -33.30
CA LEU A 167 9.21 9.37 -32.99
C LEU A 167 10.68 9.22 -33.40
N LEU A 168 11.32 8.11 -33.08
CA LEU A 168 12.71 7.82 -33.43
C LEU A 168 12.89 7.78 -34.96
N VAL A 169 11.97 7.18 -35.72
CA VAL A 169 12.00 7.17 -37.18
C VAL A 169 11.92 8.58 -37.72
N LEU A 170 11.04 9.42 -37.21
CA LEU A 170 10.88 10.80 -37.62
C LEU A 170 12.13 11.66 -37.32
N VAL A 171 12.72 11.48 -36.14
CA VAL A 171 13.88 12.25 -35.68
C VAL A 171 15.18 11.75 -36.30
N LEU A 172 15.43 10.45 -36.24
CA LEU A 172 16.70 9.85 -36.63
C LEU A 172 16.75 9.54 -38.13
N ARG A 173 15.65 9.24 -38.77
CA ARG A 173 15.53 8.97 -40.24
C ARG A 173 16.47 7.87 -40.77
N ARG A 174 17.11 7.10 -39.87
CA ARG A 174 17.98 5.96 -40.21
C ARG A 174 17.53 4.75 -39.38
N THR A 175 17.11 3.69 -40.06
CA THR A 175 16.58 2.48 -39.38
C THR A 175 17.58 1.83 -38.45
N ARG A 176 18.89 1.82 -38.81
CA ARG A 176 19.95 1.29 -37.96
C ARG A 176 20.00 1.98 -36.61
N ASP A 177 19.97 3.31 -36.57
CA ASP A 177 20.07 4.09 -35.34
C ASP A 177 18.81 3.95 -34.50
N VAL A 178 17.64 3.82 -35.12
CA VAL A 178 16.38 3.52 -34.46
C VAL A 178 16.44 2.18 -33.76
N LEU A 179 16.91 1.14 -34.47
CA LEU A 179 17.03 -0.21 -33.91
C LEU A 179 18.03 -0.28 -32.75
N ILE A 180 19.18 0.39 -32.89
CA ILE A 180 20.18 0.46 -31.81
C ILE A 180 19.61 1.17 -30.58
N THR A 181 18.91 2.28 -30.77
CA THR A 181 18.27 3.04 -29.71
C THR A 181 17.21 2.20 -28.98
N LEU A 182 16.33 1.53 -29.74
CA LEU A 182 15.31 0.64 -29.18
C LEU A 182 15.94 -0.55 -28.44
N ALA A 183 17.01 -1.15 -28.99
CA ALA A 183 17.72 -2.26 -28.35
C ALA A 183 18.33 -1.83 -27.00
N SER A 184 18.97 -0.66 -26.93
CA SER A 184 19.50 -0.09 -25.69
C SER A 184 18.39 0.15 -24.66
N LEU A 185 17.25 0.71 -25.12
CA LEU A 185 16.10 1.00 -24.26
C LEU A 185 15.46 -0.27 -23.70
N LEU A 186 15.22 -1.27 -24.56
CA LEU A 186 14.67 -2.56 -24.16
C LEU A 186 15.61 -3.30 -23.21
N LEU A 187 16.92 -3.25 -23.45
CA LEU A 187 17.89 -3.84 -22.55
C LEU A 187 17.85 -3.19 -21.16
N GLY A 188 17.75 -1.86 -21.08
CA GLY A 188 17.54 -1.15 -19.81
C GLY A 188 16.32 -1.63 -19.06
N GLY A 189 15.21 -1.85 -19.78
CA GLY A 189 13.99 -2.44 -19.22
C GLY A 189 14.16 -3.88 -18.73
N LEU A 190 14.80 -4.74 -19.53
CA LEU A 190 15.07 -6.13 -19.17
C LEU A 190 16.00 -6.24 -17.97
N VAL A 191 17.06 -5.43 -17.91
CA VAL A 191 17.97 -5.38 -16.75
C VAL A 191 17.22 -4.91 -15.50
N THR A 192 16.32 -3.93 -15.63
CA THR A 192 15.47 -3.50 -14.51
C THR A 192 14.63 -4.65 -13.97
N LEU A 193 13.93 -5.39 -14.85
CA LEU A 193 13.12 -6.54 -14.46
C LEU A 193 13.98 -7.65 -13.82
N GLY A 194 15.15 -7.95 -14.42
CA GLY A 194 16.10 -8.91 -13.85
C GLY A 194 16.58 -8.53 -12.46
N LEU A 195 16.91 -7.26 -12.25
CA LEU A 195 17.31 -6.75 -10.93
C LEU A 195 16.15 -6.76 -9.93
N CYS A 196 14.91 -6.54 -10.36
CA CYS A 196 13.75 -6.70 -9.47
C CYS A 196 13.67 -8.12 -8.91
N VAL A 197 13.91 -9.13 -9.75
CA VAL A 197 13.93 -10.53 -9.30
C VAL A 197 15.09 -10.79 -8.32
N VAL A 198 16.29 -10.33 -8.65
CA VAL A 198 17.49 -10.53 -7.82
C VAL A 198 17.38 -9.82 -6.47
N LEU A 199 16.82 -8.60 -6.45
CA LEU A 199 16.67 -7.78 -5.25
C LEU A 199 15.39 -8.11 -4.47
N GLY A 200 14.57 -9.04 -4.96
CA GLY A 200 13.29 -9.39 -4.30
C GLY A 200 12.28 -8.23 -4.27
N ILE A 201 12.28 -7.36 -5.29
CA ILE A 201 11.32 -6.27 -5.42
C ILE A 201 10.11 -6.78 -6.20
N PRO A 202 8.97 -7.08 -5.53
CA PRO A 202 7.78 -7.58 -6.20
C PRO A 202 7.14 -6.47 -7.05
N LEU A 203 6.69 -6.84 -8.25
CA LEU A 203 5.84 -5.95 -9.04
C LEU A 203 4.44 -5.93 -8.42
N ASN A 204 3.90 -4.74 -8.25
CA ASN A 204 2.57 -4.51 -7.72
C ASN A 204 1.86 -3.37 -8.47
N TYR A 205 0.58 -3.15 -8.19
CA TYR A 205 -0.24 -2.14 -8.90
C TYR A 205 0.29 -0.72 -8.80
N ALA A 206 1.00 -0.41 -7.71
CA ALA A 206 1.54 0.93 -7.51
C ALA A 206 2.85 1.14 -8.29
N ASN A 207 3.70 0.12 -8.40
CA ASN A 207 5.03 0.27 -9.01
C ASN A 207 5.10 -0.11 -10.49
N ILE A 208 4.14 -0.88 -11.02
CA ILE A 208 4.15 -1.33 -12.42
C ILE A 208 4.13 -0.16 -13.43
N ILE A 209 3.60 1.00 -13.03
CA ILE A 209 3.60 2.24 -13.82
C ILE A 209 5.02 2.71 -14.18
N ALA A 210 6.02 2.29 -13.41
CA ALA A 210 7.41 2.65 -13.67
C ALA A 210 7.92 2.13 -15.02
N LEU A 211 7.40 1.00 -15.52
CA LEU A 211 7.88 0.37 -16.76
C LEU A 211 7.58 1.20 -18.02
N PRO A 212 6.33 1.64 -18.30
CA PRO A 212 6.07 2.53 -19.42
C PRO A 212 6.78 3.89 -19.28
N LEU A 213 6.86 4.42 -18.06
CA LEU A 213 7.51 5.69 -17.79
C LEU A 213 9.02 5.65 -18.06
N LEU A 214 9.68 4.53 -17.73
CA LEU A 214 11.08 4.27 -18.04
C LEU A 214 11.38 4.44 -19.54
N PHE A 215 10.52 3.92 -20.43
CA PHE A 215 10.72 4.04 -21.86
C PHE A 215 10.67 5.49 -22.31
N GLY A 216 9.74 6.28 -21.79
CA GLY A 216 9.62 7.71 -22.12
C GLY A 216 10.85 8.53 -21.69
N ILE A 217 11.37 8.30 -20.49
CA ILE A 217 12.56 8.99 -19.99
C ILE A 217 13.83 8.48 -20.70
N GLY A 218 13.95 7.17 -20.87
CA GLY A 218 15.13 6.54 -21.45
C GLY A 218 15.37 6.92 -22.90
N VAL A 219 14.30 7.10 -23.69
CA VAL A 219 14.46 7.50 -25.09
C VAL A 219 15.09 8.88 -25.24
N ALA A 220 14.81 9.81 -24.32
CA ALA A 220 15.41 11.14 -24.36
C ALA A 220 16.93 11.07 -24.18
N PHE A 221 17.42 10.29 -23.23
CA PHE A 221 18.86 10.08 -23.02
C PHE A 221 19.53 9.50 -24.27
N ASN A 222 18.93 8.47 -24.84
CA ASN A 222 19.48 7.80 -26.03
C ASN A 222 19.54 8.73 -27.25
N ILE A 223 18.51 9.54 -27.50
CA ILE A 223 18.48 10.49 -28.63
C ILE A 223 19.65 11.47 -28.56
N TYR A 224 19.95 12.03 -27.39
CA TYR A 224 21.06 12.97 -27.23
C TYR A 224 22.40 12.33 -27.63
N PHE A 225 22.64 11.10 -27.21
CA PHE A 225 23.87 10.39 -27.55
C PHE A 225 23.97 10.02 -29.04
N VAL A 226 22.87 9.58 -29.67
CA VAL A 226 22.85 9.25 -31.10
C VAL A 226 23.10 10.49 -31.95
N ILE A 227 22.49 11.62 -31.57
CA ILE A 227 22.71 12.89 -32.31
C ILE A 227 24.15 13.38 -32.18
N ALA A 228 24.74 13.30 -30.94
CA ALA A 228 26.12 13.66 -30.71
C ALA A 228 27.08 12.79 -31.53
N TRP A 229 26.85 11.46 -31.53
CA TRP A 229 27.63 10.51 -32.33
C TRP A 229 27.56 10.82 -33.84
N ARG A 230 26.38 11.12 -34.36
CA ARG A 230 26.21 11.56 -35.77
C ARG A 230 26.95 12.85 -36.12
N ASN A 231 27.09 13.72 -35.14
CA ASN A 231 27.85 14.97 -35.31
C ASN A 231 29.38 14.75 -35.23
N GLY A 232 29.84 13.49 -35.17
CA GLY A 232 31.27 13.15 -35.21
C GLY A 232 31.95 13.23 -33.84
N VAL A 233 31.22 13.22 -32.74
CA VAL A 233 31.79 13.24 -31.40
C VAL A 233 32.33 11.84 -31.07
N HIS A 234 33.68 11.72 -30.89
CA HIS A 234 34.34 10.45 -30.64
C HIS A 234 34.22 9.97 -29.20
N ASP A 235 34.40 10.87 -28.22
CA ASP A 235 34.38 10.54 -26.79
C ASP A 235 33.07 10.95 -26.14
N LEU A 236 31.98 10.24 -26.49
CA LEU A 236 30.62 10.57 -26.04
C LEU A 236 30.52 10.76 -24.53
N LEU A 237 31.24 9.96 -23.73
CA LEU A 237 31.19 10.01 -22.27
C LEU A 237 31.88 11.24 -21.66
N GLN A 238 32.82 11.87 -22.38
CA GLN A 238 33.57 13.04 -21.90
C GLN A 238 32.88 14.37 -22.29
N THR A 239 31.77 14.30 -22.99
CA THR A 239 31.06 15.47 -23.51
C THR A 239 30.26 16.22 -22.43
N SER A 240 29.94 17.48 -22.73
CA SER A 240 28.96 18.23 -21.94
C SER A 240 27.57 17.61 -22.00
N ILE A 241 27.25 16.89 -23.08
CA ILE A 241 25.99 16.16 -23.26
C ILE A 241 25.89 15.01 -22.25
N ALA A 242 26.95 14.20 -22.11
CA ALA A 242 26.99 13.12 -21.12
C ALA A 242 26.78 13.67 -19.70
N ARG A 243 27.48 14.75 -19.35
CA ARG A 243 27.29 15.41 -18.05
C ARG A 243 25.86 15.90 -17.87
N ALA A 244 25.27 16.55 -18.89
CA ALA A 244 23.89 17.03 -18.82
C ALA A 244 22.89 15.88 -18.63
N VAL A 245 23.08 14.75 -19.34
CA VAL A 245 22.24 13.55 -19.19
C VAL A 245 22.38 12.97 -17.80
N VAL A 246 23.60 12.86 -17.26
CA VAL A 246 23.83 12.34 -15.89
C VAL A 246 23.18 13.26 -14.85
N PHE A 247 23.37 14.58 -14.94
CA PHE A 247 22.73 15.50 -14.00
C PHE A 247 21.19 15.49 -14.11
N SER A 248 20.66 15.40 -15.33
CA SER A 248 19.20 15.26 -15.54
C SER A 248 18.68 13.95 -14.94
N ALA A 249 19.41 12.85 -15.14
CA ALA A 249 19.05 11.57 -14.54
C ALA A 249 19.13 11.61 -12.99
N LEU A 250 20.18 12.24 -12.42
CA LEU A 250 20.31 12.38 -10.98
C LEU A 250 19.18 13.21 -10.36
N THR A 251 18.83 14.34 -10.98
CA THR A 251 17.70 15.17 -10.48
C THR A 251 16.38 14.40 -10.54
N THR A 252 16.14 13.66 -11.61
CA THR A 252 14.95 12.82 -11.78
C THR A 252 14.97 11.65 -10.77
N ALA A 253 16.15 11.02 -10.58
CA ALA A 253 16.33 9.96 -9.59
C ALA A 253 16.08 10.45 -8.16
N THR A 254 16.53 11.67 -7.83
CA THR A 254 16.27 12.28 -6.53
C THR A 254 14.78 12.56 -6.34
N ALA A 255 14.10 13.09 -7.36
CA ALA A 255 12.68 13.36 -7.31
C ALA A 255 11.86 12.08 -7.11
N PHE A 256 12.10 11.04 -7.90
CA PHE A 256 11.42 9.75 -7.75
C PHE A 256 11.89 8.97 -6.53
N GLY A 257 13.19 9.02 -6.21
CA GLY A 257 13.78 8.39 -5.05
C GLY A 257 13.23 8.94 -3.73
N SER A 258 12.81 10.21 -3.70
CA SER A 258 12.16 10.79 -2.52
C SER A 258 10.86 10.06 -2.14
N LEU A 259 10.17 9.48 -3.12
CA LEU A 259 8.97 8.67 -2.89
C LEU A 259 9.28 7.40 -2.06
N TRP A 260 10.50 6.90 -2.10
CA TRP A 260 10.93 5.77 -1.28
C TRP A 260 10.84 6.06 0.22
N LEU A 261 10.96 7.32 0.63
CA LEU A 261 10.84 7.76 2.02
C LEU A 261 9.38 7.86 2.50
N SER A 262 8.41 7.60 1.62
CA SER A 262 6.99 7.65 1.96
C SER A 262 6.64 6.55 2.99
N SER A 263 5.80 6.88 3.96
CA SER A 263 5.20 5.92 4.89
C SER A 263 4.18 4.99 4.22
N HIS A 264 3.66 5.35 3.03
CA HIS A 264 2.71 4.53 2.29
C HIS A 264 3.45 3.46 1.48
N PRO A 265 3.22 2.15 1.71
CA PRO A 265 4.00 1.06 1.10
C PRO A 265 4.00 1.07 -0.44
N GLY A 266 2.85 1.38 -1.05
CA GLY A 266 2.71 1.45 -2.51
C GLY A 266 3.57 2.57 -3.11
N THR A 267 3.54 3.77 -2.52
CA THR A 267 4.34 4.92 -2.95
C THR A 267 5.84 4.65 -2.78
N ALA A 268 6.23 4.07 -1.64
CA ALA A 268 7.62 3.69 -1.40
C ALA A 268 8.11 2.64 -2.41
N SER A 269 7.29 1.65 -2.73
CA SER A 269 7.59 0.63 -3.75
C SER A 269 7.75 1.23 -5.14
N MET A 270 6.88 2.17 -5.51
CA MET A 270 6.97 2.92 -6.78
C MET A 270 8.27 3.71 -6.85
N GLY A 271 8.64 4.44 -5.79
CA GLY A 271 9.89 5.20 -5.72
C GLY A 271 11.12 4.32 -5.89
N LYS A 272 11.16 3.16 -5.25
CA LYS A 272 12.23 2.17 -5.38
C LYS A 272 12.40 1.71 -6.83
N LEU A 273 11.30 1.30 -7.48
CA LEU A 273 11.35 0.79 -8.84
C LEU A 273 11.71 1.89 -9.85
N LEU A 274 11.18 3.10 -9.69
CA LEU A 274 11.52 4.24 -10.54
C LEU A 274 12.99 4.63 -10.44
N ALA A 275 13.56 4.69 -9.24
CA ALA A 275 14.99 4.96 -9.04
C ALA A 275 15.87 3.87 -9.66
N LEU A 276 15.52 2.59 -9.43
CA LEU A 276 16.24 1.46 -10.00
C LEU A 276 16.17 1.47 -11.54
N SER A 277 14.97 1.65 -12.09
CA SER A 277 14.75 1.65 -13.54
C SER A 277 15.51 2.79 -14.23
N LEU A 278 15.54 3.95 -13.59
CA LEU A 278 16.29 5.09 -14.12
C LEU A 278 17.81 4.85 -14.10
N ALA A 279 18.32 4.23 -13.03
CA ALA A 279 19.74 3.84 -12.95
C ALA A 279 20.11 2.83 -14.05
N CYS A 280 19.28 1.80 -14.27
CA CYS A 280 19.48 0.81 -15.33
C CYS A 280 19.44 1.44 -16.73
N THR A 281 18.48 2.34 -16.97
CA THR A 281 18.34 3.04 -18.26
C THR A 281 19.50 3.99 -18.51
N LEU A 282 19.94 4.72 -17.49
CA LEU A 282 21.14 5.55 -17.59
C LEU A 282 22.38 4.71 -17.90
N ALA A 283 22.57 3.59 -17.19
CA ALA A 283 23.67 2.67 -17.44
C ALA A 283 23.62 2.12 -18.90
N ALA A 284 22.44 1.73 -19.38
CA ALA A 284 22.27 1.29 -20.77
C ALA A 284 22.61 2.40 -21.76
N ALA A 285 22.19 3.63 -21.52
CA ALA A 285 22.49 4.77 -22.39
C ALA A 285 23.98 5.16 -22.36
N LEU A 286 24.67 5.04 -21.23
CA LEU A 286 26.07 5.41 -21.09
C LEU A 286 27.03 4.30 -21.55
N LEU A 287 26.70 3.03 -21.35
CA LEU A 287 27.61 1.90 -21.57
C LEU A 287 27.26 1.13 -22.85
N VAL A 288 25.98 0.78 -23.00
CA VAL A 288 25.55 -0.11 -24.09
C VAL A 288 25.36 0.64 -25.39
N LEU A 289 24.70 1.79 -25.34
CA LEU A 289 24.43 2.56 -26.56
C LEU A 289 25.71 2.98 -27.30
N PRO A 290 26.75 3.57 -26.65
CA PRO A 290 28.00 3.88 -27.32
C PRO A 290 28.72 2.66 -27.88
N ALA A 291 28.68 1.52 -27.16
CA ALA A 291 29.25 0.27 -27.64
C ALA A 291 28.57 -0.26 -28.92
N LEU A 292 27.24 -0.15 -29.00
CA LEU A 292 26.47 -0.56 -30.17
C LEU A 292 26.62 0.39 -31.37
N LEU A 293 26.80 1.70 -31.13
CA LEU A 293 27.01 2.71 -32.18
C LEU A 293 28.39 2.52 -32.86
N GLY A 294 29.39 2.11 -32.08
CA GLY A 294 30.77 1.99 -32.58
C GLY A 294 31.44 3.35 -32.85
N PRO A 295 32.59 3.37 -33.55
CA PRO A 295 33.27 4.61 -33.86
C PRO A 295 32.41 5.45 -34.81
N PRO A 296 32.38 6.80 -34.63
CA PRO A 296 31.59 7.68 -35.50
C PRO A 296 32.08 7.66 -36.94
N GLU A 297 31.13 7.73 -37.85
CA GLU A 297 31.47 7.84 -39.29
C GLU A 297 32.22 9.16 -39.53
N ARG A 298 33.47 9.04 -40.07
CA ARG A 298 34.18 10.23 -40.55
C ARG A 298 33.35 10.89 -41.62
N LYS A 299 32.91 12.13 -41.37
CA LYS A 299 32.36 12.97 -42.49
C LYS A 299 33.46 13.09 -43.53
N PRO A 300 33.19 12.76 -44.81
CA PRO A 300 34.13 13.15 -45.85
C PRO A 300 34.27 14.67 -45.84
N ALA A 301 35.49 15.16 -45.86
CA ALA A 301 35.86 16.58 -45.87
C ALA A 301 35.30 17.29 -47.08
#